data_e06336208ffb5c634653cf045c7304a6
#
_entry.id   e06336208ffb5c634653cf045c7304a6
#
_cell.length_a   1.000
_cell.length_b   1.000
_cell.length_c   1.000
_cell.angle_alpha   90.00
_cell.angle_beta   90.00
_cell.angle_gamma   90.00
#
_symmetry.space_group_name_H-M   'P 1'
#
loop_
_entity.id
_entity.type
_entity.pdbx_description
1 polymer ?
#
loop_
_entity_poly.entity_id
_entity_poly.type
_entity_poly.pdbx_seq_one_letter_code
_entity_poly.pdbx_strand_id
1 'polypeptide(L)'
;SLDAPFNPVSLALGAEASFVARTVDSDRKHLTETLRQAAAHPGTALIEIYQNCNIFNDGAFDALKDKQSAEEAVIRLEHGRPIRFGSDLSKGVVRDARTGDLKVVAVTPENEEQVLVHDAHAASPTTAFALSRLADPDTLHHTPVGVFRSVDRPVYDTLMSDQLDTAIEQQGKGDLAALLAGGDTWTVVG
;
A
#
# COMPACT_ATOMS: atom_id res chain seq x y z
N SER A 1 -12.88 22.40 -1.44
CA SER A 1 -11.45 22.68 -1.66
C SER A 1 -11.21 22.96 -3.14
N LEU A 2 -10.28 23.84 -3.44
CA LEU A 2 -9.85 24.10 -4.82
C LEU A 2 -8.75 23.11 -5.26
N ASP A 3 -8.15 22.43 -4.32
CA ASP A 3 -7.07 21.49 -4.56
C ASP A 3 -7.62 20.11 -4.94
N ALA A 4 -6.90 19.43 -5.82
CA ALA A 4 -7.18 18.04 -6.15
C ALA A 4 -6.97 17.13 -4.92
N PRO A 5 -7.77 16.06 -4.77
CA PRO A 5 -7.61 15.13 -3.67
C PRO A 5 -6.21 14.50 -3.67
N PHE A 6 -5.60 14.43 -2.49
CA PHE A 6 -4.35 13.74 -2.28
C PHE A 6 -4.57 12.22 -2.30
N ASN A 7 -3.65 11.46 -2.92
CA ASN A 7 -3.71 10.01 -2.99
C ASN A 7 -2.60 9.36 -2.13
N PRO A 8 -2.90 8.97 -0.87
CA PRO A 8 -1.89 8.42 0.04
C PRO A 8 -1.28 7.10 -0.45
N VAL A 9 -2.10 6.25 -1.09
CA VAL A 9 -1.63 4.96 -1.65
C VAL A 9 -0.60 5.21 -2.75
N SER A 10 -0.86 6.15 -3.67
CA SER A 10 0.11 6.51 -4.71
C SER A 10 1.42 7.03 -4.14
N LEU A 11 1.36 7.86 -3.08
CA LEU A 11 2.56 8.37 -2.41
C LEU A 11 3.37 7.24 -1.78
N ALA A 12 2.71 6.35 -1.03
CA ALA A 12 3.39 5.23 -0.37
C ALA A 12 4.06 4.29 -1.38
N LEU A 13 3.38 4.00 -2.50
CA LEU A 13 3.95 3.20 -3.58
C LEU A 13 5.13 3.90 -4.26
N GLY A 14 5.03 5.22 -4.47
CA GLY A 14 6.13 6.05 -5.01
C GLY A 14 7.32 6.14 -4.06
N ALA A 15 7.08 6.07 -2.75
CA ALA A 15 8.11 6.00 -1.72
C ALA A 15 8.64 4.56 -1.49
N GLU A 16 8.23 3.61 -2.33
CA GLU A 16 8.67 2.21 -2.27
C GLU A 16 8.28 1.47 -0.97
N ALA A 17 7.16 1.85 -0.31
CA ALA A 17 6.68 1.13 0.86
C ALA A 17 6.46 -0.35 0.56
N SER A 18 6.89 -1.23 1.48
CA SER A 18 6.88 -2.68 1.28
C SER A 18 5.50 -3.31 1.43
N PHE A 19 4.60 -2.69 2.22
CA PHE A 19 3.19 -3.08 2.31
C PHE A 19 2.30 -1.86 2.12
N VAL A 20 1.37 -1.95 1.17
CA VAL A 20 0.39 -0.88 0.89
C VAL A 20 -0.97 -1.49 0.62
N ALA A 21 -1.98 -1.06 1.36
CA ALA A 21 -3.34 -1.56 1.23
C ALA A 21 -4.38 -0.44 1.35
N ARG A 22 -5.60 -0.71 0.85
CA ARG A 22 -6.78 0.12 1.07
C ARG A 22 -7.96 -0.74 1.48
N THR A 23 -8.78 -0.22 2.37
CA THR A 23 -10.02 -0.88 2.80
C THR A 23 -11.11 0.15 3.15
N VAL A 24 -12.29 -0.31 3.49
CA VAL A 24 -13.44 0.51 3.88
C VAL A 24 -13.88 0.12 5.28
N ASP A 25 -14.22 1.10 6.13
CA ASP A 25 -14.59 0.89 7.53
C ASP A 25 -15.81 -0.02 7.74
N SER A 26 -16.77 0.05 6.82
CA SER A 26 -18.00 -0.73 6.86
C SER A 26 -17.81 -2.21 6.51
N ASP A 27 -16.78 -2.57 5.75
CA ASP A 27 -16.42 -3.97 5.46
C ASP A 27 -15.51 -4.54 6.55
N ARG A 28 -16.09 -4.86 7.69
CA ARG A 28 -15.35 -5.30 8.89
C ARG A 28 -14.50 -6.56 8.65
N LYS A 29 -14.98 -7.48 7.80
CA LYS A 29 -14.23 -8.70 7.51
C LYS A 29 -12.97 -8.37 6.72
N HIS A 30 -13.09 -7.61 5.64
CA HIS A 30 -11.98 -7.19 4.82
C HIS A 30 -11.01 -6.29 5.60
N LEU A 31 -11.53 -5.33 6.38
CA LEU A 31 -10.72 -4.48 7.26
C LEU A 31 -9.87 -5.31 8.25
N THR A 32 -10.51 -6.25 8.95
CA THR A 32 -9.80 -7.10 9.93
C THR A 32 -8.71 -7.93 9.27
N GLU A 33 -8.98 -8.50 8.11
CA GLU A 33 -8.00 -9.30 7.39
C GLU A 33 -6.84 -8.44 6.88
N THR A 34 -7.13 -7.26 6.31
CA THR A 34 -6.11 -6.31 5.85
C THR A 34 -5.19 -5.87 7.00
N LEU A 35 -5.76 -5.54 8.16
CA LEU A 35 -4.98 -5.16 9.35
C LEU A 35 -4.13 -6.33 9.87
N ARG A 36 -4.64 -7.56 9.84
CA ARG A 36 -3.88 -8.75 10.23
C ARG A 36 -2.68 -8.98 9.33
N GLN A 37 -2.87 -8.87 8.00
CA GLN A 37 -1.78 -9.00 7.03
C GLN A 37 -0.73 -7.91 7.23
N ALA A 38 -1.16 -6.66 7.43
CA ALA A 38 -0.26 -5.55 7.71
C ALA A 38 0.55 -5.72 9.01
N ALA A 39 -0.10 -6.23 10.07
CA ALA A 39 0.56 -6.50 11.35
C ALA A 39 1.57 -7.67 11.28
N ALA A 40 1.35 -8.61 10.38
CA ALA A 40 2.26 -9.73 10.14
C ALA A 40 3.41 -9.38 9.18
N HIS A 41 3.29 -8.27 8.44
CA HIS A 41 4.30 -7.86 7.48
C HIS A 41 5.57 -7.34 8.17
N PRO A 42 6.76 -7.88 7.85
CA PRO A 42 8.01 -7.34 8.37
C PRO A 42 8.34 -6.01 7.66
N GLY A 43 8.40 -4.92 8.42
CA GLY A 43 8.72 -3.60 7.89
C GLY A 43 7.56 -2.60 7.95
N THR A 44 7.62 -1.58 7.10
CA THR A 44 6.63 -0.49 7.08
C THR A 44 5.37 -0.91 6.32
N ALA A 45 4.21 -0.80 6.97
CA ALA A 45 2.90 -1.02 6.37
C ALA A 45 2.08 0.28 6.39
N LEU A 46 1.51 0.63 5.22
CA LEU A 46 0.52 1.70 5.09
C LEU A 46 -0.83 1.11 4.72
N ILE A 47 -1.86 1.43 5.50
CA ILE A 47 -3.24 1.08 5.20
C ILE A 47 -4.08 2.35 5.14
N GLU A 48 -4.70 2.63 4.02
CA GLU A 48 -5.72 3.65 3.88
C GLU A 48 -7.09 3.05 4.18
N ILE A 49 -7.81 3.65 5.14
CA ILE A 49 -9.15 3.21 5.53
C ILE A 49 -10.14 4.31 5.15
N TYR A 50 -10.99 4.06 4.19
CA TYR A 50 -12.08 4.96 3.86
C TYR A 50 -13.14 4.89 4.95
N GLN A 51 -13.28 6.00 5.68
CA GLN A 51 -14.17 6.14 6.83
C GLN A 51 -15.11 7.33 6.65
N ASN A 52 -16.38 7.13 6.94
CA ASN A 52 -17.36 8.21 6.97
C ASN A 52 -17.07 9.18 8.14
N CYS A 53 -17.20 10.46 7.87
CA CYS A 53 -17.09 11.50 8.90
C CYS A 53 -18.35 12.36 8.90
N ASN A 54 -19.21 12.16 9.89
CA ASN A 54 -20.51 12.82 10.00
C ASN A 54 -20.42 14.36 10.13
N ILE A 55 -19.24 14.89 10.46
CA ILE A 55 -19.04 16.33 10.66
C ILE A 55 -18.50 17.00 9.40
N PHE A 56 -17.49 16.39 8.75
CA PHE A 56 -16.77 17.06 7.66
C PHE A 56 -17.04 16.46 6.29
N ASN A 57 -17.47 15.19 6.21
CA ASN A 57 -17.57 14.49 4.94
C ASN A 57 -18.62 13.35 5.01
N ASP A 58 -19.83 13.69 5.48
CA ASP A 58 -20.90 12.70 5.61
C ASP A 58 -21.38 12.25 4.24
N GLY A 59 -21.54 10.92 4.09
CA GLY A 59 -21.97 10.28 2.85
C GLY A 59 -20.91 10.17 1.77
N ALA A 60 -19.68 10.67 1.97
CA ALA A 60 -18.64 10.69 0.92
C ALA A 60 -18.29 9.31 0.38
N PHE A 61 -18.45 8.25 1.17
CA PHE A 61 -18.11 6.88 0.79
C PHE A 61 -19.35 5.97 0.64
N ASP A 62 -20.55 6.53 0.50
CA ASP A 62 -21.78 5.73 0.42
C ASP A 62 -21.79 4.83 -0.82
N ALA A 63 -21.21 5.30 -1.93
CA ALA A 63 -21.06 4.49 -3.14
C ALA A 63 -20.27 3.18 -2.92
N LEU A 64 -19.40 3.14 -1.91
CA LEU A 64 -18.59 1.96 -1.56
C LEU A 64 -19.21 1.10 -0.46
N LYS A 65 -20.31 1.53 0.16
CA LYS A 65 -20.94 0.88 1.31
C LYS A 65 -22.25 0.20 0.98
N ASP A 66 -23.08 0.84 0.16
CA ASP A 66 -24.34 0.25 -0.29
C ASP A 66 -24.07 -0.99 -1.14
N LYS A 67 -24.73 -2.11 -0.79
CA LYS A 67 -24.38 -3.41 -1.36
C LYS A 67 -24.46 -3.44 -2.89
N GLN A 68 -25.46 -2.78 -3.46
CA GLN A 68 -25.66 -2.81 -4.91
C GLN A 68 -24.67 -1.89 -5.64
N SER A 69 -24.43 -0.67 -5.11
CA SER A 69 -23.48 0.25 -5.70
C SER A 69 -22.04 -0.21 -5.49
N ALA A 70 -21.72 -0.81 -4.34
CA ALA A 70 -20.38 -1.31 -4.05
C ALA A 70 -19.94 -2.44 -5.00
N GLU A 71 -20.87 -3.32 -5.44
CA GLU A 71 -20.55 -4.36 -6.42
C GLU A 71 -20.06 -3.76 -7.75
N GLU A 72 -20.57 -2.59 -8.13
CA GLU A 72 -20.21 -1.89 -9.35
C GLU A 72 -19.05 -0.90 -9.18
N ALA A 73 -18.82 -0.38 -7.98
CA ALA A 73 -17.83 0.64 -7.69
C ALA A 73 -16.50 0.07 -7.19
N VAL A 74 -16.53 -1.05 -6.45
CA VAL A 74 -15.35 -1.59 -5.76
C VAL A 74 -14.66 -2.66 -6.59
N ILE A 75 -13.36 -2.51 -6.76
CA ILE A 75 -12.48 -3.51 -7.38
C ILE A 75 -11.71 -4.22 -6.28
N ARG A 76 -12.01 -5.51 -6.05
CA ARG A 76 -11.30 -6.33 -5.06
C ARG A 76 -9.96 -6.80 -5.62
N LEU A 77 -8.88 -6.45 -4.94
CA LEU A 77 -7.52 -6.89 -5.27
C LEU A 77 -7.20 -8.15 -4.46
N GLU A 78 -7.16 -9.29 -5.15
CA GLU A 78 -6.77 -10.58 -4.58
C GLU A 78 -5.54 -11.11 -5.32
N HIS A 79 -4.46 -11.36 -4.60
CA HIS A 79 -3.23 -11.88 -5.20
C HIS A 79 -3.47 -13.18 -5.98
N GLY A 80 -2.93 -13.25 -7.19
CA GLY A 80 -3.06 -14.41 -8.09
C GLY A 80 -4.42 -14.54 -8.77
N ARG A 81 -5.32 -13.56 -8.62
CA ARG A 81 -6.65 -13.59 -9.25
C ARG A 81 -6.77 -12.55 -10.37
N PRO A 82 -7.51 -12.86 -11.44
CA PRO A 82 -7.90 -11.85 -12.42
C PRO A 82 -8.70 -10.72 -11.75
N ILE A 83 -8.39 -9.48 -12.10
CA ILE A 83 -9.07 -8.30 -11.55
C ILE A 83 -10.41 -8.15 -12.27
N ARG A 84 -11.45 -8.80 -11.74
CA ARG A 84 -12.82 -8.74 -12.25
C ARG A 84 -13.77 -8.25 -11.16
N PHE A 85 -14.81 -7.51 -11.54
CA PHE A 85 -15.81 -6.95 -10.63
C PHE A 85 -17.15 -6.72 -11.35
N GLY A 86 -18.11 -6.12 -10.62
CA GLY A 86 -19.50 -6.05 -11.04
C GLY A 86 -20.31 -7.23 -10.50
N SER A 87 -21.63 -7.12 -10.51
CA SER A 87 -22.55 -8.12 -9.93
C SER A 87 -22.38 -9.53 -10.50
N ASP A 88 -21.91 -9.63 -11.74
CA ASP A 88 -21.71 -10.86 -12.48
C ASP A 88 -20.25 -11.07 -12.95
N LEU A 89 -19.32 -10.29 -12.41
CA LEU A 89 -17.89 -10.28 -12.82
C LEU A 89 -17.69 -9.96 -14.31
N SER A 90 -18.63 -9.24 -14.90
CA SER A 90 -18.59 -8.87 -16.33
C SER A 90 -17.63 -7.74 -16.67
N LYS A 91 -17.07 -7.05 -15.66
CA LYS A 91 -16.07 -6.01 -15.83
C LYS A 91 -14.68 -6.50 -15.44
N GLY A 92 -13.68 -6.02 -16.13
CA GLY A 92 -12.27 -6.37 -15.84
C GLY A 92 -11.34 -5.20 -16.06
N VAL A 93 -10.16 -5.26 -15.43
CA VAL A 93 -9.09 -4.29 -15.62
C VAL A 93 -8.09 -4.86 -16.62
N VAL A 94 -7.82 -4.09 -17.68
CA VAL A 94 -6.84 -4.44 -18.70
C VAL A 94 -5.80 -3.33 -18.85
N ARG A 95 -4.64 -3.66 -19.42
CA ARG A 95 -3.64 -2.67 -19.78
C ARG A 95 -3.81 -2.28 -21.26
N ASP A 96 -3.92 -0.99 -21.52
CA ASP A 96 -3.92 -0.48 -22.89
C ASP A 96 -2.55 -0.71 -23.52
N ALA A 97 -2.52 -1.46 -24.63
CA ALA A 97 -1.26 -1.82 -25.27
C ALA A 97 -0.51 -0.61 -25.89
N ARG A 98 -1.22 0.48 -26.18
CA ARG A 98 -0.64 1.68 -26.80
C ARG A 98 -0.08 2.66 -25.76
N THR A 99 -0.81 2.88 -24.66
CA THR A 99 -0.43 3.88 -23.65
C THR A 99 0.23 3.26 -22.41
N GLY A 100 -0.03 1.97 -22.14
CA GLY A 100 0.37 1.30 -20.92
C GLY A 100 -0.57 1.56 -19.73
N ASP A 101 -1.58 2.42 -19.89
CA ASP A 101 -2.52 2.76 -18.84
C ASP A 101 -3.45 1.60 -18.50
N LEU A 102 -3.96 1.60 -17.28
CA LEU A 102 -5.03 0.68 -16.90
C LEU A 102 -6.38 1.27 -17.24
N LYS A 103 -7.27 0.42 -17.73
CA LYS A 103 -8.66 0.79 -18.02
C LYS A 103 -9.62 -0.34 -17.66
N VAL A 104 -10.84 0.03 -17.34
CA VAL A 104 -11.94 -0.90 -17.13
C VAL A 104 -12.62 -1.18 -18.46
N VAL A 105 -12.89 -2.46 -18.73
CA VAL A 105 -13.60 -2.91 -19.93
C VAL A 105 -14.67 -3.93 -19.55
N ALA A 106 -15.69 -4.06 -20.41
CA ALA A 106 -16.55 -5.24 -20.34
C ALA A 106 -15.74 -6.48 -20.76
N VAL A 107 -15.83 -7.55 -19.99
CA VAL A 107 -15.14 -8.81 -20.29
C VAL A 107 -15.94 -9.59 -21.28
N THR A 108 -15.28 -10.00 -22.37
CA THR A 108 -15.84 -10.84 -23.43
C THR A 108 -14.90 -12.01 -23.70
N PRO A 109 -15.33 -13.08 -24.40
CA PRO A 109 -14.42 -14.17 -24.74
C PRO A 109 -13.17 -13.73 -25.52
N GLU A 110 -13.24 -12.62 -26.26
CA GLU A 110 -12.14 -12.11 -27.07
C GLU A 110 -11.08 -11.34 -26.25
N ASN A 111 -11.44 -10.85 -25.05
CA ASN A 111 -10.53 -10.06 -24.23
C ASN A 111 -10.28 -10.64 -22.82
N GLU A 112 -10.89 -11.77 -22.48
CA GLU A 112 -10.77 -12.38 -21.15
C GLU A 112 -9.32 -12.66 -20.75
N GLU A 113 -8.48 -13.12 -21.69
CA GLU A 113 -7.06 -13.38 -21.46
C GLU A 113 -6.23 -12.10 -21.25
N GLN A 114 -6.78 -10.92 -21.59
CA GLN A 114 -6.13 -9.62 -21.39
C GLN A 114 -6.40 -9.03 -20.00
N VAL A 115 -7.35 -9.63 -19.23
CA VAL A 115 -7.65 -9.18 -17.88
C VAL A 115 -6.42 -9.39 -16.99
N LEU A 116 -5.98 -8.33 -16.33
CA LEU A 116 -4.82 -8.38 -15.46
C LEU A 116 -5.03 -9.34 -14.30
N VAL A 117 -4.06 -10.20 -14.06
CA VAL A 117 -3.95 -10.96 -12.82
C VAL A 117 -3.21 -10.09 -11.80
N HIS A 118 -3.81 -9.87 -10.64
CA HIS A 118 -3.19 -9.07 -9.59
C HIS A 118 -2.01 -9.79 -8.96
N ASP A 119 -0.85 -9.12 -8.93
CA ASP A 119 0.34 -9.61 -8.23
C ASP A 119 0.76 -8.59 -7.16
N ALA A 120 0.36 -8.84 -5.90
CA ALA A 120 0.74 -8.02 -4.77
C ALA A 120 2.23 -8.15 -4.42
N HIS A 121 2.90 -9.22 -4.87
CA HIS A 121 4.31 -9.49 -4.59
C HIS A 121 5.26 -9.04 -5.72
N ALA A 122 4.74 -8.34 -6.73
CA ALA A 122 5.57 -7.81 -7.80
C ALA A 122 6.68 -6.90 -7.27
N ALA A 123 7.92 -7.14 -7.67
CA ALA A 123 9.07 -6.33 -7.26
C ALA A 123 8.89 -4.86 -7.67
N SER A 124 8.39 -4.62 -8.91
CA SER A 124 8.08 -3.28 -9.40
C SER A 124 6.71 -2.80 -8.91
N PRO A 125 6.60 -1.60 -8.32
CA PRO A 125 5.32 -1.04 -7.90
C PRO A 125 4.48 -0.47 -9.05
N THR A 126 4.93 -0.54 -10.30
CA THR A 126 4.32 0.13 -11.44
C THR A 126 2.83 -0.22 -11.62
N THR A 127 2.47 -1.50 -11.57
CA THR A 127 1.07 -1.92 -11.71
C THR A 127 0.24 -1.52 -10.49
N ALA A 128 0.78 -1.66 -9.29
CA ALA A 128 0.14 -1.22 -8.06
C ALA A 128 -0.12 0.30 -8.08
N PHE A 129 0.85 1.09 -8.53
CA PHE A 129 0.72 2.53 -8.70
C PHE A 129 -0.39 2.89 -9.71
N ALA A 130 -0.42 2.24 -10.87
CA ALA A 130 -1.47 2.45 -11.86
C ALA A 130 -2.86 2.08 -11.29
N LEU A 131 -2.98 0.96 -10.56
CA LEU A 131 -4.20 0.56 -9.86
C LEU A 131 -4.64 1.61 -8.84
N SER A 132 -3.71 2.22 -8.09
CA SER A 132 -4.06 3.23 -7.07
C SER A 132 -4.72 4.48 -7.65
N ARG A 133 -4.58 4.71 -8.94
CA ARG A 133 -5.12 5.87 -9.67
C ARG A 133 -6.35 5.55 -10.53
N LEU A 134 -6.88 4.34 -10.45
CA LEU A 134 -7.98 3.90 -11.30
C LEU A 134 -9.34 4.45 -10.84
N ALA A 135 -9.47 4.77 -9.54
CA ALA A 135 -10.70 5.33 -8.99
C ALA A 135 -11.01 6.70 -9.62
N ASP A 136 -12.26 6.89 -9.99
CA ASP A 136 -12.79 8.20 -10.35
C ASP A 136 -12.87 9.07 -9.09
N PRO A 137 -12.22 10.24 -9.05
CA PRO A 137 -12.12 11.05 -7.84
C PRO A 137 -13.45 11.68 -7.39
N ASP A 138 -14.39 11.86 -8.31
CA ASP A 138 -15.67 12.52 -8.01
C ASP A 138 -16.76 11.54 -7.60
N THR A 139 -16.75 10.33 -8.19
CA THR A 139 -17.81 9.34 -8.00
C THR A 139 -17.37 8.12 -7.19
N LEU A 140 -16.06 7.97 -6.95
CA LEU A 140 -15.43 6.79 -6.36
C LEU A 140 -15.71 5.46 -7.11
N HIS A 141 -16.21 5.54 -8.34
CA HIS A 141 -16.32 4.36 -9.18
C HIS A 141 -14.95 3.80 -9.50
N HIS A 142 -14.86 2.49 -9.66
CA HIS A 142 -13.63 1.76 -9.95
C HIS A 142 -12.55 1.91 -8.86
N THR A 143 -12.99 1.96 -7.59
CA THR A 143 -12.07 2.06 -6.44
C THR A 143 -11.44 0.72 -6.12
N PRO A 144 -10.13 0.53 -6.32
CA PRO A 144 -9.45 -0.67 -5.89
C PRO A 144 -9.31 -0.70 -4.37
N VAL A 145 -9.70 -1.84 -3.76
CA VAL A 145 -9.50 -2.15 -2.34
C VAL A 145 -8.82 -3.51 -2.20
N GLY A 146 -7.98 -3.66 -1.20
CA GLY A 146 -7.16 -4.84 -0.95
C GLY A 146 -5.70 -4.47 -0.80
N VAL A 147 -4.85 -5.45 -0.89
CA VAL A 147 -3.40 -5.28 -0.81
C VAL A 147 -2.85 -4.96 -2.18
N PHE A 148 -2.40 -3.72 -2.39
CA PHE A 148 -1.76 -3.28 -3.64
C PHE A 148 -0.35 -3.87 -3.80
N ARG A 149 0.38 -3.91 -2.69
CA ARG A 149 1.77 -4.39 -2.63
C ARG A 149 2.07 -5.01 -1.28
N SER A 150 2.77 -6.14 -1.31
CA SER A 150 3.33 -6.83 -0.14
C SER A 150 4.61 -7.53 -0.57
N VAL A 151 5.76 -6.90 -0.38
CA VAL A 151 7.08 -7.43 -0.79
C VAL A 151 8.01 -7.55 0.39
N ASP A 152 8.72 -8.65 0.47
CA ASP A 152 9.72 -8.86 1.49
C ASP A 152 10.97 -8.01 1.20
N ARG A 153 11.40 -7.27 2.21
CA ARG A 153 12.63 -6.47 2.19
C ARG A 153 13.33 -6.57 3.54
N PRO A 154 14.66 -6.44 3.56
CA PRO A 154 15.37 -6.30 4.83
C PRO A 154 14.81 -5.13 5.65
N VAL A 155 14.53 -5.39 6.91
CA VAL A 155 13.94 -4.40 7.82
C VAL A 155 15.03 -3.51 8.38
N TYR A 156 14.80 -2.20 8.41
CA TYR A 156 15.79 -1.21 8.82
C TYR A 156 16.37 -1.47 10.22
N ASP A 157 15.54 -1.77 11.20
CA ASP A 157 15.95 -2.03 12.57
C ASP A 157 16.79 -3.30 12.68
N THR A 158 16.49 -4.36 11.92
CA THR A 158 17.35 -5.55 11.83
C THR A 158 18.70 -5.19 11.23
N LEU A 159 18.72 -4.49 10.09
CA LEU A 159 19.98 -4.07 9.45
C LEU A 159 20.80 -3.16 10.35
N MET A 160 20.16 -2.26 11.10
CA MET A 160 20.84 -1.39 12.07
C MET A 160 21.45 -2.21 13.21
N SER A 161 20.72 -3.18 13.75
CA SER A 161 21.21 -4.06 14.81
C SER A 161 22.42 -4.87 14.32
N ASP A 162 22.31 -5.48 13.14
CA ASP A 162 23.41 -6.23 12.53
C ASP A 162 24.66 -5.36 12.30
N GLN A 163 24.46 -4.10 11.89
CA GLN A 163 25.55 -3.14 11.71
C GLN A 163 26.23 -2.80 13.05
N LEU A 164 25.44 -2.59 14.11
CA LEU A 164 25.96 -2.33 15.46
C LEU A 164 26.73 -3.53 16.00
N ASP A 165 26.18 -4.72 15.86
CA ASP A 165 26.82 -5.95 16.32
C ASP A 165 28.15 -6.19 15.59
N THR A 166 28.17 -6.00 14.27
CA THR A 166 29.38 -6.08 13.46
C THR A 166 30.43 -5.06 13.91
N ALA A 167 30.01 -3.81 14.18
CA ALA A 167 30.93 -2.78 14.67
C ALA A 167 31.52 -3.13 16.06
N ILE A 168 30.68 -3.66 16.96
CA ILE A 168 31.12 -4.11 18.29
C ILE A 168 32.09 -5.30 18.18
N GLU A 169 31.86 -6.24 17.31
CA GLU A 169 32.76 -7.38 17.08
C GLU A 169 34.13 -6.93 16.52
N GLN A 170 34.14 -5.95 15.62
CA GLN A 170 35.37 -5.49 14.99
C GLN A 170 36.18 -4.49 15.80
N GLN A 171 35.49 -3.61 16.55
CA GLN A 171 36.11 -2.47 17.25
C GLN A 171 36.02 -2.57 18.75
N GLY A 172 35.28 -3.56 19.28
CA GLY A 172 34.98 -3.67 20.71
C GLY A 172 33.81 -2.76 21.13
N LYS A 173 33.39 -2.91 22.37
CA LYS A 173 32.35 -2.02 22.93
C LYS A 173 32.90 -0.62 23.08
N GLY A 174 32.12 0.37 22.68
CA GLY A 174 32.49 1.77 22.85
C GLY A 174 32.66 2.16 24.32
N ASP A 175 33.59 3.07 24.59
CA ASP A 175 33.81 3.68 25.89
C ASP A 175 33.32 5.13 25.85
N LEU A 176 32.17 5.38 26.53
CA LEU A 176 31.59 6.71 26.56
C LEU A 176 32.48 7.73 27.25
N ALA A 177 33.21 7.33 28.30
CA ALA A 177 34.12 8.24 29.01
C ALA A 177 35.31 8.65 28.12
N ALA A 178 35.87 7.68 27.40
CA ALA A 178 36.93 7.96 26.43
C ALA A 178 36.44 8.85 25.27
N LEU A 179 35.20 8.61 24.78
CA LEU A 179 34.59 9.43 23.72
C LEU A 179 34.36 10.88 24.17
N LEU A 180 33.85 11.07 25.40
CA LEU A 180 33.60 12.40 25.97
C LEU A 180 34.91 13.17 26.29
N ALA A 181 35.96 12.47 26.73
CA ALA A 181 37.26 13.05 27.00
C ALA A 181 37.96 13.49 25.72
N GLY A 182 37.64 12.87 24.56
CA GLY A 182 38.36 13.14 23.31
C GLY A 182 39.82 12.65 23.31
N GLY A 183 40.57 13.04 22.27
CA GLY A 183 42.00 12.68 22.14
C GLY A 183 42.96 13.54 22.96
N ASP A 184 42.54 14.77 23.30
CA ASP A 184 43.37 15.77 23.97
C ASP A 184 42.95 15.98 25.42
N THR A 185 43.36 15.06 26.30
CA THR A 185 43.10 15.17 27.74
C THR A 185 44.34 15.49 28.52
N TRP A 186 44.21 16.30 29.60
CA TRP A 186 45.27 16.54 30.58
C TRP A 186 44.78 16.22 31.98
N THR A 187 45.67 15.81 32.85
CA THR A 187 45.36 15.56 34.27
C THR A 187 45.55 16.83 35.07
N VAL A 188 44.54 17.28 35.78
CA VAL A 188 44.67 18.36 36.75
C VAL A 188 45.21 17.74 38.05
N VAL A 189 46.46 18.10 38.40
CA VAL A 189 47.08 17.75 39.68
C VAL A 189 46.69 18.84 40.67
N GLY A 190 45.93 18.45 41.74
CA GLY A 190 45.55 19.33 42.81
C GLY A 190 46.69 19.55 43.84
#